data_814a1041f46aaeac23ec9138ad82894e
#
_entry.id   814a1041f46aaeac23ec9138ad82894e
#
_cell.length_a   1.000
_cell.length_b   1.000
_cell.length_c   1.000
_cell.angle_alpha   90.00
_cell.angle_beta   90.00
_cell.angle_gamma   90.00
#
_symmetry.space_group_name_H-M   'P 1'
#
loop_
_entity.id
_entity.type
_entity.pdbx_description
1 polymer ?
#
loop_
_entity_poly.entity_id
_entity_poly.type
_entity_poly.pdbx_seq_one_letter_code
_entity_poly.pdbx_strand_id
1 'polypeptide(L)'
;MAHSTPIMDQGTNKTASVFKFFPRLFPQSFSKLAGRRFKELIGAVLIILALTLVVSILSYHASDPSLNSSASGPAKNVLGLIGSYLADLILQIFGITALLPSLIFSAWAWRFLNKKGVNFIWLRVLALITGLILSSMAFS
;
A
#
# COMPACT_ATOMS: atom_id res chain seq x y z
N MET A 1 7.55 -52.63 -46.87
CA MET A 1 7.13 -51.23 -46.75
C MET A 1 6.01 -51.18 -45.73
N ALA A 2 6.32 -50.81 -44.51
CA ALA A 2 5.34 -50.71 -43.42
C ALA A 2 5.07 -49.20 -43.17
N HIS A 3 3.85 -48.81 -43.42
CA HIS A 3 3.35 -47.44 -43.26
C HIS A 3 2.89 -47.29 -41.81
N SER A 4 3.69 -46.62 -40.98
CA SER A 4 3.32 -46.24 -39.60
C SER A 4 2.51 -44.95 -39.62
N THR A 5 1.22 -45.08 -39.32
CA THR A 5 0.34 -43.91 -39.06
C THR A 5 0.65 -43.31 -37.68
N PRO A 6 0.83 -42.01 -37.52
CA PRO A 6 0.97 -41.41 -36.21
C PRO A 6 -0.39 -41.34 -35.53
N ILE A 7 -0.44 -41.86 -34.29
CA ILE A 7 -1.58 -41.73 -33.39
C ILE A 7 -1.64 -40.27 -32.97
N MET A 8 -2.63 -39.54 -33.46
CA MET A 8 -2.92 -38.18 -33.01
C MET A 8 -3.41 -38.22 -31.55
N ASP A 9 -2.66 -37.65 -30.68
CA ASP A 9 -3.05 -37.31 -29.30
C ASP A 9 -4.18 -36.26 -29.34
N GLN A 10 -5.41 -36.71 -29.17
CA GLN A 10 -6.61 -35.90 -29.13
C GLN A 10 -6.93 -35.36 -27.73
N GLY A 11 -6.05 -35.64 -26.73
CA GLY A 11 -6.33 -35.33 -25.31
C GLY A 11 -6.02 -33.90 -24.86
N THR A 12 -5.06 -33.23 -25.47
CA THR A 12 -4.51 -31.97 -24.95
C THR A 12 -5.21 -30.71 -25.44
N ASN A 13 -6.13 -30.82 -26.40
CA ASN A 13 -6.75 -29.65 -27.04
C ASN A 13 -8.05 -29.15 -26.36
N LYS A 14 -8.64 -29.94 -25.45
CA LYS A 14 -9.89 -29.52 -24.79
C LYS A 14 -9.68 -28.58 -23.61
N THR A 15 -8.59 -28.73 -22.87
CA THR A 15 -8.26 -27.85 -21.75
C THR A 15 -7.77 -26.47 -22.18
N ALA A 16 -7.08 -26.37 -23.32
CA ALA A 16 -6.65 -25.09 -23.89
C ALA A 16 -7.81 -24.26 -24.44
N SER A 17 -8.91 -24.90 -24.88
CA SER A 17 -10.09 -24.20 -25.40
C SER A 17 -10.96 -23.59 -24.30
N VAL A 18 -11.02 -24.23 -23.13
CA VAL A 18 -11.79 -23.72 -21.98
C VAL A 18 -11.11 -22.48 -21.40
N PHE A 19 -9.78 -22.42 -21.38
CA PHE A 19 -9.04 -21.24 -20.90
C PHE A 19 -9.13 -20.02 -21.84
N LYS A 20 -9.37 -20.23 -23.13
CA LYS A 20 -9.60 -19.16 -24.12
C LYS A 20 -11.01 -18.58 -24.07
N PHE A 21 -11.97 -19.25 -23.43
CA PHE A 21 -13.37 -18.78 -23.35
C PHE A 21 -13.59 -17.77 -22.22
N PHE A 22 -12.78 -17.82 -21.16
CA PHE A 22 -12.89 -16.96 -19.98
C PHE A 22 -12.67 -15.46 -20.25
N PRO A 23 -11.77 -15.00 -21.15
CA PRO A 23 -11.57 -13.56 -21.39
C PRO A 23 -12.71 -12.91 -22.21
N ARG A 24 -13.61 -13.70 -22.80
CA ARG A 24 -14.72 -13.14 -23.61
C ARG A 24 -15.95 -12.71 -22.81
N LEU A 25 -16.06 -13.16 -21.55
CA LEU A 25 -17.19 -12.83 -20.67
C LEU A 25 -17.07 -11.44 -20.02
N PHE A 26 -15.88 -10.84 -20.01
CA PHE A 26 -15.69 -9.47 -19.54
C PHE A 26 -15.22 -8.58 -20.69
N PRO A 27 -16.02 -7.58 -21.13
CA PRO A 27 -15.56 -6.63 -22.12
C PRO A 27 -14.27 -5.95 -21.63
N GLN A 28 -13.26 -5.86 -22.49
CA GLN A 28 -11.96 -5.26 -22.18
C GLN A 28 -12.08 -3.83 -21.65
N SER A 29 -13.17 -3.15 -21.96
CA SER A 29 -13.54 -1.86 -21.40
C SER A 29 -13.80 -1.90 -19.90
N PHE A 30 -14.37 -3.01 -19.38
CA PHE A 30 -14.68 -3.17 -17.96
C PHE A 30 -13.42 -3.34 -17.12
N SER A 31 -12.45 -4.11 -17.61
CA SER A 31 -11.17 -4.30 -16.90
C SER A 31 -10.33 -3.03 -16.87
N LYS A 32 -10.37 -2.22 -17.94
CA LYS A 32 -9.67 -0.92 -17.99
C LYS A 32 -10.34 0.13 -17.09
N LEU A 33 -11.67 0.17 -17.05
CA LEU A 33 -12.43 1.06 -16.17
C LEU A 33 -12.28 0.66 -14.70
N ALA A 34 -12.38 -0.63 -14.38
CA ALA A 34 -12.17 -1.15 -13.03
C ALA A 34 -10.74 -0.86 -12.53
N GLY A 35 -9.73 -1.08 -13.35
CA GLY A 35 -8.34 -0.78 -13.01
C GLY A 35 -8.07 0.71 -12.79
N ARG A 36 -8.78 1.59 -13.49
CA ARG A 36 -8.68 3.05 -13.32
C ARG A 36 -9.31 3.50 -12.00
N ARG A 37 -10.54 3.05 -11.73
CA ARG A 37 -11.23 3.34 -10.47
C ARG A 37 -10.49 2.79 -9.26
N PHE A 38 -9.91 1.60 -9.39
CA PHE A 38 -9.10 1.00 -8.33
C PHE A 38 -7.87 1.85 -7.97
N LYS A 39 -7.18 2.42 -8.96
CA LYS A 39 -6.06 3.35 -8.72
C LYS A 39 -6.50 4.65 -8.05
N GLU A 40 -7.63 5.20 -8.45
CA GLU A 40 -8.22 6.40 -7.83
C GLU A 40 -8.57 6.13 -6.36
N LEU A 41 -9.15 4.95 -6.04
CA LEU A 41 -9.45 4.53 -4.67
C LEU A 41 -8.18 4.37 -3.82
N ILE A 42 -7.15 3.71 -4.37
CA ILE A 42 -5.85 3.60 -3.66
C ILE A 42 -5.27 4.98 -3.38
N GLY A 43 -5.31 5.88 -4.35
CA GLY A 43 -4.84 7.26 -4.17
C GLY A 43 -5.58 7.98 -3.05
N ALA A 44 -6.91 7.86 -3.00
CA ALA A 44 -7.74 8.45 -1.96
C ALA A 44 -7.42 7.87 -0.57
N VAL A 45 -7.29 6.55 -0.45
CA VAL A 45 -6.92 5.87 0.80
C VAL A 45 -5.54 6.33 1.28
N LEU A 46 -4.57 6.49 0.39
CA LEU A 46 -3.23 6.97 0.73
C LEU A 46 -3.23 8.43 1.22
N ILE A 47 -4.11 9.29 0.67
CA ILE A 47 -4.26 10.67 1.18
C ILE A 47 -4.83 10.63 2.60
N ILE A 48 -5.89 9.88 2.83
CA ILE A 48 -6.50 9.75 4.16
C ILE A 48 -5.46 9.25 5.16
N LEU A 49 -4.70 8.22 4.80
CA LEU A 49 -3.64 7.68 5.65
C LEU A 49 -2.54 8.72 5.94
N ALA A 50 -2.08 9.46 4.92
CA ALA A 50 -1.10 10.51 5.10
C ALA A 50 -1.59 11.61 6.05
N LEU A 51 -2.82 12.08 5.86
CA LEU A 51 -3.44 13.10 6.74
C LEU A 51 -3.61 12.58 8.17
N THR A 52 -4.05 11.33 8.32
CA THR A 52 -4.19 10.69 9.63
C THR A 52 -2.86 10.67 10.37
N LEU A 53 -1.77 10.29 9.70
CA LEU A 53 -0.43 10.29 10.30
C LEU A 53 0.04 11.70 10.68
N VAL A 54 -0.12 12.68 9.79
CA VAL A 54 0.26 14.07 10.07
C VAL A 54 -0.49 14.59 11.29
N VAL A 55 -1.83 14.46 11.31
CA VAL A 55 -2.65 14.95 12.41
C VAL A 55 -2.31 14.23 13.72
N SER A 56 -2.13 12.90 13.69
CA SER A 56 -1.72 12.13 14.86
C SER A 56 -0.41 12.63 15.46
N ILE A 57 0.61 12.84 14.61
CA ILE A 57 1.95 13.25 15.06
C ILE A 57 1.95 14.69 15.56
N LEU A 58 1.29 15.59 14.84
CA LEU A 58 1.23 17.02 15.24
C LEU A 58 0.41 17.26 16.51
N SER A 59 -0.55 16.37 16.80
CA SER A 59 -1.36 16.42 18.02
C SER A 59 -0.90 15.42 19.10
N TYR A 60 0.33 14.93 19.00
CA TYR A 60 0.90 14.00 19.98
C TYR A 60 1.06 14.66 21.35
N HIS A 61 0.63 13.97 22.39
CA HIS A 61 0.86 14.35 23.77
C HIS A 61 1.44 13.15 24.54
N ALA A 62 2.56 13.34 25.18
CA ALA A 62 3.25 12.28 25.95
C ALA A 62 2.41 11.76 27.14
N SER A 63 1.41 12.50 27.59
CA SER A 63 0.48 12.10 28.65
C SER A 63 -0.69 11.26 28.17
N ASP A 64 -0.83 11.02 26.85
CA ASP A 64 -1.93 10.25 26.30
C ASP A 64 -1.71 8.75 26.50
N PRO A 65 -2.79 7.96 26.63
CA PRO A 65 -2.70 6.51 26.61
C PRO A 65 -2.04 6.04 25.30
N SER A 66 -1.02 5.22 25.41
CA SER A 66 -0.28 4.70 24.26
C SER A 66 0.28 3.31 24.53
N LEU A 67 0.97 2.70 23.58
CA LEU A 67 1.60 1.39 23.77
C LEU A 67 2.65 1.39 24.91
N ASN A 68 3.27 2.52 25.12
CA ASN A 68 4.37 2.68 26.08
C ASN A 68 3.98 3.49 27.32
N SER A 69 2.75 4.02 27.37
CA SER A 69 2.23 4.82 28.50
C SER A 69 1.01 4.15 29.11
N SER A 70 1.11 3.84 30.40
CA SER A 70 -0.02 3.33 31.21
C SER A 70 -0.97 4.45 31.68
N ALA A 71 -0.96 5.61 31.02
CA ALA A 71 -1.82 6.72 31.38
C ALA A 71 -3.30 6.30 31.29
N SER A 72 -4.05 6.54 32.35
CA SER A 72 -5.49 6.32 32.40
C SER A 72 -6.20 7.65 32.23
N GLY A 73 -6.90 7.85 31.11
CA GLY A 73 -7.64 9.08 30.85
C GLY A 73 -8.04 9.24 29.38
N PRO A 74 -8.84 10.27 29.06
CA PRO A 74 -9.16 10.56 27.66
C PRO A 74 -7.92 11.06 26.94
N ALA A 75 -7.70 10.54 25.72
CA ALA A 75 -6.61 11.01 24.86
C ALA A 75 -6.85 12.47 24.45
N LYS A 76 -5.82 13.30 24.53
CA LYS A 76 -5.80 14.69 24.08
C LYS A 76 -5.53 14.83 22.59
N ASN A 77 -5.02 13.74 21.97
CA ASN A 77 -4.79 13.70 20.54
C ASN A 77 -6.08 13.97 19.77
N VAL A 78 -6.01 14.78 18.69
CA VAL A 78 -7.19 15.16 17.88
C VAL A 78 -7.94 13.95 17.33
N LEU A 79 -7.25 12.85 17.03
CA LEU A 79 -7.84 11.59 16.56
C LEU A 79 -8.16 10.62 17.71
N GLY A 80 -8.16 11.11 18.94
CA GLY A 80 -8.43 10.31 20.13
C GLY A 80 -7.42 9.20 20.37
N LEU A 81 -7.85 8.07 20.91
CA LEU A 81 -7.01 6.91 21.22
C LEU A 81 -6.27 6.38 20.00
N ILE A 82 -6.93 6.29 18.84
CA ILE A 82 -6.30 5.80 17.61
C ILE A 82 -5.12 6.70 17.22
N GLY A 83 -5.30 8.02 17.31
CA GLY A 83 -4.25 8.99 17.01
C GLY A 83 -3.08 8.90 17.99
N SER A 84 -3.33 8.75 19.28
CA SER A 84 -2.27 8.65 20.30
C SER A 84 -1.43 7.37 20.11
N TYR A 85 -2.07 6.21 19.86
CA TYR A 85 -1.36 4.96 19.59
C TYR A 85 -0.55 5.00 18.30
N LEU A 86 -1.12 5.57 17.21
CA LEU A 86 -0.41 5.73 15.94
C LEU A 86 0.78 6.67 16.08
N ALA A 87 0.60 7.82 16.72
CA ALA A 87 1.67 8.78 16.91
C ALA A 87 2.81 8.19 17.75
N ASP A 88 2.49 7.54 18.86
CA ASP A 88 3.48 6.90 19.74
C ASP A 88 4.27 5.82 18.97
N LEU A 89 3.59 4.93 18.26
CA LEU A 89 4.23 3.89 17.46
C LEU A 89 5.17 4.46 16.40
N ILE A 90 4.71 5.45 15.64
CA ILE A 90 5.50 6.05 14.56
C ILE A 90 6.69 6.84 15.13
N LEU A 91 6.49 7.57 16.22
CA LEU A 91 7.58 8.29 16.90
C LEU A 91 8.61 7.35 17.51
N GLN A 92 8.18 6.20 18.05
CA GLN A 92 9.11 5.19 18.57
C GLN A 92 9.97 4.55 17.48
N ILE A 93 9.36 4.27 16.30
CA ILE A 93 10.07 3.63 15.19
C ILE A 93 10.97 4.61 14.45
N PHE A 94 10.49 5.84 14.19
CA PHE A 94 11.14 6.78 13.30
C PHE A 94 11.72 8.02 14.01
N GLY A 95 11.40 8.23 15.28
CA GLY A 95 11.90 9.38 16.03
C GLY A 95 11.61 10.70 15.32
N ILE A 96 12.63 11.53 15.17
CA ILE A 96 12.53 12.85 14.52
C ILE A 96 12.10 12.78 13.05
N THR A 97 12.28 11.64 12.40
CA THR A 97 11.89 11.42 11.00
C THR A 97 10.45 10.90 10.84
N ALA A 98 9.65 10.92 11.90
CA ALA A 98 8.29 10.39 11.95
C ALA A 98 7.34 10.99 10.87
N LEU A 99 7.61 12.19 10.39
CA LEU A 99 6.82 12.83 9.32
C LEU A 99 7.14 12.30 7.92
N LEU A 100 8.29 11.63 7.70
CA LEU A 100 8.66 11.12 6.37
C LEU A 100 7.66 10.12 5.80
N PRO A 101 7.12 9.13 6.54
CA PRO A 101 6.09 8.24 6.02
C PRO A 101 4.88 8.98 5.43
N SER A 102 4.42 10.05 6.08
CA SER A 102 3.28 10.82 5.60
C SER A 102 3.57 11.55 4.28
N LEU A 103 4.77 12.10 4.12
CA LEU A 103 5.23 12.72 2.87
C LEU A 103 5.29 11.70 1.73
N ILE A 104 5.75 10.49 2.02
CA ILE A 104 5.86 9.41 1.04
C ILE A 104 4.46 8.94 0.59
N PHE A 105 3.54 8.73 1.53
CA PHE A 105 2.15 8.38 1.18
C PHE A 105 1.48 9.48 0.38
N SER A 106 1.72 10.76 0.70
CA SER A 106 1.23 11.90 -0.09
C SER A 106 1.77 11.89 -1.52
N ALA A 107 3.07 11.66 -1.69
CA ALA A 107 3.70 11.59 -3.00
C ALA A 107 3.17 10.41 -3.84
N TRP A 108 2.92 9.25 -3.22
CA TRP A 108 2.31 8.10 -3.90
C TRP A 108 0.86 8.35 -4.24
N ALA A 109 0.08 8.93 -3.33
CA ALA A 109 -1.30 9.32 -3.59
C ALA A 109 -1.40 10.24 -4.81
N TRP A 110 -0.55 11.26 -4.88
CA TRP A 110 -0.46 12.17 -6.02
C TRP A 110 -0.19 11.45 -7.34
N ARG A 111 0.70 10.47 -7.33
CA ARG A 111 1.01 9.67 -8.54
C ARG A 111 -0.15 8.79 -8.98
N PHE A 112 -0.85 8.15 -8.03
CA PHE A 112 -2.02 7.32 -8.33
C PHE A 112 -3.18 8.16 -8.88
N LEU A 113 -3.45 9.32 -8.31
CA LEU A 113 -4.49 10.25 -8.78
C LEU A 113 -4.17 10.80 -10.17
N ASN A 114 -2.91 11.14 -10.45
CA ASN A 114 -2.48 11.63 -11.76
C ASN A 114 -2.24 10.51 -12.78
N LYS A 115 -2.69 9.29 -12.50
CA LYS A 115 -2.60 8.14 -13.42
C LYS A 115 -1.18 7.77 -13.84
N LYS A 116 -0.18 8.40 -13.26
CA LYS A 116 1.24 8.07 -13.44
C LYS A 116 1.52 6.83 -12.60
N GLY A 117 1.39 5.64 -13.17
CA GLY A 117 1.64 4.39 -12.45
C GLY A 117 2.95 4.41 -11.64
N VAL A 118 3.02 3.62 -10.59
CA VAL A 118 4.25 3.50 -9.77
C VAL A 118 5.07 2.36 -10.36
N ASN A 119 6.03 2.68 -11.21
CA ASN A 119 6.99 1.70 -11.70
C ASN A 119 7.99 1.35 -10.59
N PHE A 120 8.34 0.07 -10.49
CA PHE A 120 9.30 -0.44 -9.50
C PHE A 120 8.92 -0.10 -8.05
N ILE A 121 7.65 -0.36 -7.69
CA ILE A 121 7.13 -0.09 -6.34
C ILE A 121 7.98 -0.78 -5.27
N TRP A 122 8.46 -2.00 -5.53
CA TRP A 122 9.35 -2.77 -4.65
C TRP A 122 10.64 -2.04 -4.32
N LEU A 123 11.31 -1.49 -5.33
CA LEU A 123 12.58 -0.77 -5.15
C LEU A 123 12.39 0.50 -4.32
N ARG A 124 11.24 1.16 -4.48
CA ARG A 124 10.89 2.37 -3.73
C ARG A 124 10.53 2.07 -2.29
N VAL A 125 9.79 0.97 -2.04
CA VAL A 125 9.50 0.49 -0.69
C VAL A 125 10.80 0.10 0.02
N LEU A 126 11.69 -0.63 -0.65
CA LEU A 126 12.99 -1.01 -0.10
C LEU A 126 13.85 0.21 0.22
N ALA A 127 13.96 1.15 -0.71
CA ALA A 127 14.72 2.39 -0.51
C ALA A 127 14.15 3.24 0.64
N LEU A 128 12.81 3.25 0.81
CA LEU A 128 12.13 3.92 1.89
C LEU A 128 12.48 3.29 3.24
N ILE A 129 12.33 1.97 3.36
CA ILE A 129 12.63 1.24 4.61
C ILE A 129 14.11 1.44 4.97
N THR A 130 15.00 1.27 4.01
CA THR A 130 16.44 1.46 4.23
C THR A 130 16.76 2.91 4.63
N GLY A 131 16.19 3.90 3.94
CA GLY A 131 16.39 5.31 4.25
C GLY A 131 15.88 5.69 5.64
N LEU A 132 14.72 5.16 6.05
CA LEU A 132 14.16 5.41 7.38
C LEU A 132 15.02 4.79 8.49
N ILE A 133 15.51 3.56 8.29
CA ILE A 133 16.40 2.90 9.26
C ILE A 133 17.71 3.69 9.38
N LEU A 134 18.33 4.05 8.27
CA LEU A 134 19.58 4.80 8.27
C LEU A 134 19.41 6.20 8.90
N SER A 135 18.29 6.89 8.60
CA SER A 135 18.03 8.20 9.21
C SER A 135 17.78 8.10 10.72
N SER A 136 17.09 7.06 11.16
CA SER A 136 16.89 6.80 12.59
C SER A 136 18.24 6.55 13.32
N MET A 137 19.16 5.80 12.70
CA MET A 137 20.48 5.55 13.25
C MET A 137 21.38 6.80 13.25
N ALA A 138 21.22 7.68 12.26
CA ALA A 138 22.04 8.90 12.18
C ALA A 138 21.65 9.96 13.22
N PHE A 139 20.44 9.90 13.78
CA PHE A 139 19.92 10.83 14.78
C PHE A 139 19.80 10.22 16.19
N SER A 140 20.25 8.99 16.39
CA SER A 140 20.35 8.34 17.67
C SER A 140 21.71 8.62 18.34
#